data_49db53a682a4628c6430dbcb8cbfe521
#
_entry.id   49db53a682a4628c6430dbcb8cbfe521
#
_cell.length_a   1.000
_cell.length_b   1.000
_cell.length_c   1.000
_cell.angle_alpha   90.00
_cell.angle_beta   90.00
_cell.angle_gamma   90.00
#
_symmetry.space_group_name_H-M   'P 1'
#
loop_
_entity.id
_entity.type
_entity.pdbx_description
1 polymer ?
#
loop_
_entity_poly.entity_id
_entity_poly.type
_entity_poly.pdbx_seq_one_letter_code
_entity_poly.pdbx_strand_id
1 'polypeptide(L)'
;MQYLLTNDEQIRLQVTAAITEAEGLGKIVATDSLERLRESLNTGDVSCILVDEALTDASALATVQELSRSHPLFPVILLARSRSAEILTAAMDAGARTVLTLPLSLEELTNRLQPVLTWSQAARNEVTARNKLNNRHLGTVTAIVGAKGGVGTSTLALMAAAQLAQRARTCLVDLDVRGGDLAAMTGLSVRRSITDLVDIAAEASSREISEVVYPLPGGLSLLPAPDHGEIGEAMT
;
A
#
# COMPACT_ATOMS: atom_id res chain seq x y z
N MET A 1 5.30 -8.34 16.88
CA MET A 1 4.59 -8.56 18.17
C MET A 1 3.20 -9.09 17.88
N GLN A 2 2.66 -10.02 18.68
CA GLN A 2 1.30 -10.55 18.55
C GLN A 2 0.41 -9.92 19.61
N TYR A 3 -0.88 -9.77 19.32
CA TYR A 3 -1.85 -9.27 20.28
C TYR A 3 -2.92 -10.29 20.54
N LEU A 4 -3.30 -10.44 21.81
CA LEU A 4 -4.40 -11.28 22.26
C LEU A 4 -5.49 -10.39 22.86
N LEU A 5 -6.67 -10.44 22.31
CA LEU A 5 -7.86 -9.80 22.84
C LEU A 5 -8.69 -10.82 23.59
N THR A 6 -8.73 -10.73 24.91
CA THR A 6 -9.48 -11.64 25.80
C THR A 6 -9.81 -10.96 27.12
N ASN A 7 -10.99 -11.27 27.67
CA ASN A 7 -11.40 -10.88 29.01
C ASN A 7 -11.12 -11.99 30.06
N ASP A 8 -10.64 -13.16 29.61
CA ASP A 8 -10.39 -14.33 30.44
C ASP A 8 -8.91 -14.43 30.84
N GLU A 9 -8.64 -14.29 32.13
CA GLU A 9 -7.30 -14.37 32.72
C GLU A 9 -6.64 -15.75 32.50
N GLN A 10 -7.41 -16.83 32.52
CA GLN A 10 -6.87 -18.17 32.29
C GLN A 10 -6.43 -18.34 30.84
N ILE A 11 -7.23 -17.88 29.90
CA ILE A 11 -6.87 -17.87 28.48
C ILE A 11 -5.64 -17.01 28.25
N ARG A 12 -5.57 -15.83 28.87
CA ARG A 12 -4.39 -14.95 28.80
C ARG A 12 -3.11 -15.68 29.21
N LEU A 13 -3.13 -16.33 30.37
CA LEU A 13 -1.97 -17.05 30.88
C LEU A 13 -1.60 -18.25 30.00
N GLN A 14 -2.59 -19.05 29.59
CA GLN A 14 -2.41 -20.24 28.76
C GLN A 14 -1.82 -19.90 27.39
N VAL A 15 -2.41 -18.92 26.71
CA VAL A 15 -1.96 -18.52 25.37
C VAL A 15 -0.59 -17.88 25.43
N THR A 16 -0.33 -17.04 26.44
CA THR A 16 0.99 -16.42 26.63
C THR A 16 2.07 -17.48 26.89
N ALA A 17 1.80 -18.46 27.74
CA ALA A 17 2.73 -19.55 28.02
C ALA A 17 3.02 -20.36 26.75
N ALA A 18 1.98 -20.80 26.02
CA ALA A 18 2.11 -21.61 24.82
C ALA A 18 2.91 -20.89 23.70
N ILE A 19 2.68 -19.60 23.49
CA ILE A 19 3.42 -18.82 22.48
C ILE A 19 4.86 -18.54 22.91
N THR A 20 5.09 -18.36 24.23
CA THR A 20 6.44 -18.14 24.75
C THR A 20 7.30 -19.40 24.67
N GLU A 21 6.68 -20.58 24.88
CA GLU A 21 7.34 -21.89 24.79
C GLU A 21 7.64 -22.28 23.33
N ALA A 22 6.80 -21.83 22.38
CA ALA A 22 6.99 -22.10 20.96
C ALA A 22 8.09 -21.20 20.38
N GLU A 23 9.23 -21.81 20.04
CA GLU A 23 10.36 -21.10 19.45
C GLU A 23 9.96 -20.41 18.11
N GLY A 24 10.38 -19.16 17.94
CA GLY A 24 10.22 -18.41 16.70
C GLY A 24 8.90 -17.66 16.53
N LEU A 25 7.93 -17.79 17.44
CA LEU A 25 6.66 -17.09 17.35
C LEU A 25 6.72 -15.62 17.85
N GLY A 26 7.74 -15.26 18.62
CA GLY A 26 7.95 -13.90 19.10
C GLY A 26 7.14 -13.58 20.36
N LYS A 27 6.92 -12.28 20.62
CA LYS A 27 6.25 -11.81 21.85
C LYS A 27 4.75 -11.61 21.63
N ILE A 28 3.96 -11.91 22.67
CA ILE A 28 2.54 -11.65 22.74
C ILE A 28 2.20 -10.61 23.81
N VAL A 29 1.25 -9.74 23.53
CA VAL A 29 0.68 -8.77 24.46
C VAL A 29 -0.81 -9.03 24.54
N ALA A 30 -1.30 -9.29 25.75
CA ALA A 30 -2.72 -9.48 26.00
C ALA A 30 -3.37 -8.16 26.42
N THR A 31 -4.58 -7.92 25.94
CA THR A 31 -5.43 -6.78 26.28
C THR A 31 -6.89 -7.23 26.37
N ASP A 32 -7.64 -6.59 27.24
CA ASP A 32 -9.09 -6.70 27.37
C ASP A 32 -9.82 -5.58 26.60
N SER A 33 -9.10 -4.57 26.11
CA SER A 33 -9.64 -3.39 25.48
C SER A 33 -9.36 -3.37 23.97
N LEU A 34 -10.43 -3.29 23.19
CA LEU A 34 -10.36 -3.10 21.73
C LEU A 34 -9.74 -1.74 21.36
N GLU A 35 -9.94 -0.70 22.18
CA GLU A 35 -9.36 0.61 21.95
C GLU A 35 -7.84 0.59 22.08
N ARG A 36 -7.31 -0.04 23.14
CA ARG A 36 -5.85 -0.22 23.30
C ARG A 36 -5.24 -1.04 22.18
N LEU A 37 -5.98 -2.06 21.71
CA LEU A 37 -5.55 -2.81 20.53
C LEU A 37 -5.46 -1.92 19.30
N ARG A 38 -6.47 -1.09 19.02
CA ARG A 38 -6.47 -0.15 17.87
C ARG A 38 -5.31 0.86 17.93
N GLU A 39 -5.01 1.40 19.11
CA GLU A 39 -3.85 2.29 19.29
C GLU A 39 -2.54 1.58 18.92
N SER A 40 -2.40 0.32 19.33
CA SER A 40 -1.22 -0.49 19.04
C SER A 40 -1.11 -0.84 17.54
N LEU A 41 -2.22 -1.01 16.83
CA LEU A 41 -2.24 -1.24 15.38
C LEU A 41 -1.68 -0.05 14.59
N ASN A 42 -1.86 1.16 15.10
CA ASN A 42 -1.34 2.38 14.48
C ASN A 42 0.18 2.52 14.62
N THR A 43 0.81 1.84 15.58
CA THR A 43 2.28 1.86 15.76
C THR A 43 3.04 0.94 14.81
N GLY A 44 2.35 0.05 14.11
CA GLY A 44 2.90 -0.76 13.01
C GLY A 44 3.67 -2.01 13.38
N ASP A 45 3.88 -2.31 14.66
CA ASP A 45 4.68 -3.47 15.12
C ASP A 45 3.85 -4.72 15.43
N VAL A 46 2.65 -4.82 14.87
CA VAL A 46 1.72 -5.95 15.07
C VAL A 46 1.92 -7.00 13.98
N SER A 47 2.11 -8.27 14.35
CA SER A 47 2.27 -9.38 13.40
C SER A 47 0.97 -10.14 13.15
N CYS A 48 0.16 -10.32 14.18
CA CYS A 48 -1.20 -10.87 14.09
C CYS A 48 -2.01 -10.52 15.33
N ILE A 49 -3.31 -10.72 15.24
CA ILE A 49 -4.28 -10.48 16.29
C ILE A 49 -5.00 -11.80 16.58
N LEU A 50 -4.96 -12.23 17.82
CA LEU A 50 -5.74 -13.37 18.30
C LEU A 50 -6.97 -12.82 19.06
N VAL A 51 -8.15 -13.31 18.72
CA VAL A 51 -9.42 -12.89 19.31
C VAL A 51 -10.06 -14.09 19.99
N ASP A 52 -10.32 -13.99 21.27
CA ASP A 52 -11.03 -15.02 22.05
C ASP A 52 -12.51 -15.08 21.63
N GLU A 53 -13.05 -16.28 21.37
CA GLU A 53 -14.46 -16.42 21.00
C GLU A 53 -15.43 -15.98 22.11
N ALA A 54 -15.01 -15.97 23.38
CA ALA A 54 -15.83 -15.61 24.53
C ALA A 54 -15.61 -14.18 25.02
N LEU A 55 -15.36 -13.24 24.10
CA LEU A 55 -15.38 -11.83 24.47
C LEU A 55 -16.73 -11.45 25.08
N THR A 56 -16.69 -10.79 26.24
CA THR A 56 -17.90 -10.43 26.98
C THR A 56 -18.56 -9.14 26.49
N ASP A 57 -17.76 -8.21 25.97
CA ASP A 57 -18.22 -6.85 25.63
C ASP A 57 -18.66 -6.71 24.17
N ALA A 58 -18.34 -7.68 23.32
CA ALA A 58 -18.70 -7.68 21.89
C ALA A 58 -18.73 -9.12 21.35
N SER A 59 -19.49 -9.33 20.26
CA SER A 59 -19.40 -10.58 19.52
C SER A 59 -18.00 -10.75 18.94
N ALA A 60 -17.32 -11.84 19.27
CA ALA A 60 -15.98 -12.14 18.75
C ALA A 60 -15.93 -12.15 17.22
N LEU A 61 -16.96 -12.70 16.56
CA LEU A 61 -17.07 -12.70 15.09
C LEU A 61 -17.24 -11.29 14.52
N ALA A 62 -18.02 -10.41 15.17
CA ALA A 62 -18.14 -9.02 14.75
C ALA A 62 -16.81 -8.27 14.90
N THR A 63 -16.07 -8.53 15.99
CA THR A 63 -14.73 -7.97 16.21
C THR A 63 -13.73 -8.47 15.16
N VAL A 64 -13.76 -9.76 14.85
CA VAL A 64 -12.94 -10.33 13.76
C VAL A 64 -13.24 -9.64 12.43
N GLN A 65 -14.53 -9.47 12.10
CA GLN A 65 -14.95 -8.84 10.85
C GLN A 65 -14.50 -7.38 10.77
N GLU A 66 -14.66 -6.62 11.84
CA GLU A 66 -14.23 -5.24 11.91
C GLU A 66 -12.71 -5.11 11.73
N LEU A 67 -11.94 -5.88 12.50
CA LEU A 67 -10.47 -5.83 12.45
C LEU A 67 -9.92 -6.27 11.09
N SER A 68 -10.50 -7.32 10.50
CA SER A 68 -10.07 -7.83 9.19
C SER A 68 -10.34 -6.83 8.06
N ARG A 69 -11.43 -6.07 8.13
CA ARG A 69 -11.77 -5.04 7.14
C ARG A 69 -10.95 -3.77 7.31
N SER A 70 -10.79 -3.31 8.55
CA SER A 70 -10.09 -2.05 8.83
C SER A 70 -8.56 -2.19 8.73
N HIS A 71 -8.02 -3.39 8.97
CA HIS A 71 -6.58 -3.65 9.02
C HIS A 71 -6.18 -4.91 8.23
N PRO A 72 -6.35 -4.94 6.90
CA PRO A 72 -6.18 -6.14 6.08
C PRO A 72 -4.75 -6.73 6.08
N LEU A 73 -3.75 -5.97 6.51
CA LEU A 73 -2.36 -6.43 6.61
C LEU A 73 -2.06 -7.17 7.93
N PHE A 74 -2.97 -7.09 8.90
CA PHE A 74 -2.83 -7.79 10.17
C PHE A 74 -3.78 -8.97 10.21
N PRO A 75 -3.29 -10.21 10.07
CA PRO A 75 -4.16 -11.39 10.10
C PRO A 75 -4.83 -11.51 11.45
N VAL A 76 -6.14 -11.70 11.42
CA VAL A 76 -6.96 -11.95 12.60
C VAL A 76 -7.21 -13.45 12.73
N ILE A 77 -7.03 -13.98 13.93
CA ILE A 77 -7.13 -15.40 14.26
C ILE A 77 -8.18 -15.54 15.35
N LEU A 78 -9.16 -16.40 15.16
CA LEU A 78 -10.12 -16.73 16.23
C LEU A 78 -9.55 -17.84 17.12
N LEU A 79 -9.60 -17.66 18.43
CA LEU A 79 -9.37 -18.70 19.42
C LEU A 79 -10.70 -19.31 19.82
N ALA A 80 -10.95 -20.55 19.43
CA ALA A 80 -12.20 -21.25 19.67
C ALA A 80 -12.01 -22.35 20.73
N ARG A 81 -13.03 -22.61 21.51
CA ARG A 81 -13.03 -23.69 22.50
C ARG A 81 -13.37 -25.05 21.90
N SER A 82 -14.02 -25.05 20.75
CA SER A 82 -14.35 -26.27 20.01
C SER A 82 -14.10 -26.09 18.52
N ARG A 83 -13.80 -27.18 17.85
CA ARG A 83 -13.56 -27.19 16.40
C ARG A 83 -14.78 -27.77 15.67
N SER A 84 -15.86 -27.00 15.60
CA SER A 84 -17.00 -27.35 14.77
C SER A 84 -16.89 -26.76 13.38
N ALA A 85 -17.52 -27.40 12.38
CA ALA A 85 -17.56 -26.85 11.01
C ALA A 85 -18.26 -25.49 10.97
N GLU A 86 -19.25 -25.29 11.83
CA GLU A 86 -20.01 -24.05 11.94
C GLU A 86 -19.13 -22.88 12.42
N ILE A 87 -18.34 -23.09 13.47
CA ILE A 87 -17.39 -22.07 13.98
C ILE A 87 -16.33 -21.75 12.93
N LEU A 88 -15.80 -22.77 12.27
CA LEU A 88 -14.80 -22.57 11.21
C LEU A 88 -15.37 -21.75 10.06
N THR A 89 -16.57 -22.08 9.58
CA THR A 89 -17.23 -21.34 8.49
C THR A 89 -17.53 -19.90 8.92
N ALA A 90 -18.14 -19.71 10.08
CA ALA A 90 -18.48 -18.37 10.57
C ALA A 90 -17.24 -17.49 10.78
N ALA A 91 -16.14 -18.05 11.28
CA ALA A 91 -14.89 -17.32 11.46
C ALA A 91 -14.27 -16.92 10.11
N MET A 92 -14.26 -17.81 9.13
CA MET A 92 -13.75 -17.52 7.79
C MET A 92 -14.60 -16.47 7.07
N ASP A 93 -15.92 -16.56 7.18
CA ASP A 93 -16.86 -15.57 6.63
C ASP A 93 -16.68 -14.19 7.29
N ALA A 94 -16.35 -14.16 8.57
CA ALA A 94 -15.99 -12.94 9.28
C ALA A 94 -14.60 -12.39 8.88
N GLY A 95 -13.81 -13.13 8.11
CA GLY A 95 -12.48 -12.72 7.65
C GLY A 95 -11.32 -13.16 8.54
N ALA A 96 -11.54 -14.13 9.44
CA ALA A 96 -10.44 -14.73 10.18
C ALA A 96 -9.49 -15.45 9.21
N ARG A 97 -8.19 -15.31 9.44
CA ARG A 97 -7.17 -15.98 8.62
C ARG A 97 -7.04 -17.45 8.94
N THR A 98 -7.28 -17.81 10.17
CA THR A 98 -7.35 -19.19 10.67
C THR A 98 -8.08 -19.22 12.00
N VAL A 99 -8.40 -20.42 12.46
CA VAL A 99 -8.96 -20.69 13.80
C VAL A 99 -8.00 -21.60 14.54
N LEU A 100 -7.65 -21.24 15.76
CA LEU A 100 -6.88 -22.08 16.69
C LEU A 100 -7.82 -22.59 17.78
N THR A 101 -7.62 -23.83 18.21
CA THR A 101 -8.47 -24.47 19.21
C THR A 101 -7.78 -24.49 20.56
N LEU A 102 -8.49 -24.08 21.60
CA LEU A 102 -8.01 -24.14 22.98
C LEU A 102 -8.25 -25.54 23.58
N PRO A 103 -7.30 -26.06 24.39
CA PRO A 103 -5.97 -25.52 24.70
C PRO A 103 -5.02 -25.57 23.50
N LEU A 104 -4.18 -24.54 23.33
CA LEU A 104 -3.23 -24.48 22.22
C LEU A 104 -2.20 -25.63 22.34
N SER A 105 -1.98 -26.33 21.25
CA SER A 105 -0.90 -27.30 21.11
C SER A 105 0.27 -26.74 20.32
N LEU A 106 1.47 -27.24 20.58
CA LEU A 106 2.67 -26.86 19.83
C LEU A 106 2.51 -27.17 18.33
N GLU A 107 1.87 -28.30 18.01
CA GLU A 107 1.57 -28.69 16.64
C GLU A 107 0.64 -27.68 15.94
N GLU A 108 -0.41 -27.22 16.60
CA GLU A 108 -1.34 -26.24 16.06
C GLU A 108 -0.68 -24.87 15.85
N LEU A 109 0.17 -24.44 16.77
CA LEU A 109 0.97 -23.23 16.65
C LEU A 109 1.92 -23.31 15.47
N THR A 110 2.64 -24.42 15.32
CA THR A 110 3.61 -24.58 14.22
C THR A 110 2.90 -24.70 12.86
N ASN A 111 1.84 -25.50 12.77
CA ASN A 111 1.21 -25.80 11.49
C ASN A 111 0.23 -24.72 11.02
N ARG A 112 -0.32 -23.91 11.94
CA ARG A 112 -1.34 -22.91 11.60
C ARG A 112 -0.93 -21.48 11.85
N LEU A 113 -0.30 -21.17 12.97
CA LEU A 113 0.08 -19.80 13.33
C LEU A 113 1.33 -19.36 12.57
N GLN A 114 2.36 -20.19 12.51
CA GLN A 114 3.62 -19.83 11.88
C GLN A 114 3.50 -19.47 10.39
N PRO A 115 2.75 -20.21 9.55
CA PRO A 115 2.50 -19.81 8.16
C PRO A 115 1.78 -18.45 8.04
N VAL A 116 0.85 -18.16 8.95
CA VAL A 116 0.13 -16.88 8.99
C VAL A 116 1.07 -15.72 9.31
N LEU A 117 1.99 -15.91 10.26
CA LEU A 117 3.00 -14.91 10.61
C LEU A 117 3.98 -14.66 9.45
N THR A 118 4.43 -15.73 8.79
CA THR A 118 5.32 -15.65 7.62
C THR A 118 4.64 -14.89 6.48
N TRP A 119 3.39 -15.22 6.18
CA TRP A 119 2.61 -14.49 5.18
C TRP A 119 2.44 -13.02 5.53
N SER A 120 2.06 -12.71 6.77
CA SER A 120 1.90 -11.33 7.23
C SER A 120 3.18 -10.51 7.10
N GLN A 121 4.31 -11.12 7.41
CA GLN A 121 5.60 -10.46 7.28
C GLN A 121 5.98 -10.22 5.82
N ALA A 122 5.75 -11.18 4.94
CA ALA A 122 5.98 -11.04 3.51
C ALA A 122 5.09 -9.94 2.91
N ALA A 123 3.79 -9.93 3.20
CA ALA A 123 2.84 -8.92 2.74
C ALA A 123 3.24 -7.50 3.18
N ARG A 124 3.67 -7.33 4.44
CA ARG A 124 4.14 -6.04 4.95
C ARG A 124 5.47 -5.62 4.32
N ASN A 125 6.38 -6.56 4.09
CA ASN A 125 7.65 -6.28 3.42
C ASN A 125 7.41 -5.81 1.99
N GLU A 126 6.46 -6.40 1.25
CA GLU A 126 6.07 -5.93 -0.08
C GLU A 126 5.50 -4.51 -0.05
N VAL A 127 4.57 -4.23 0.87
CA VAL A 127 4.00 -2.88 1.04
C VAL A 127 5.09 -1.88 1.45
N THR A 128 5.99 -2.28 2.35
CA THR A 128 7.11 -1.43 2.78
C THR A 128 8.13 -1.24 1.65
N ALA A 129 8.40 -2.26 0.85
CA ALA A 129 9.27 -2.16 -0.33
C ALA A 129 8.64 -1.25 -1.40
N ARG A 130 7.34 -1.39 -1.68
CA ARG A 130 6.60 -0.47 -2.54
C ARG A 130 6.60 0.95 -1.98
N ASN A 131 6.39 1.12 -0.68
CA ASN A 131 6.46 2.44 -0.02
C ASN A 131 7.89 3.00 0.03
N LYS A 132 8.94 2.17 0.13
CA LYS A 132 10.34 2.60 0.00
C LYS A 132 10.71 2.94 -1.43
N LEU A 133 10.17 2.24 -2.42
CA LEU A 133 10.27 2.63 -3.83
C LEU A 133 9.48 3.93 -4.09
N ASN A 134 8.31 4.09 -3.44
CA ASN A 134 7.50 5.31 -3.47
C ASN A 134 8.04 6.43 -2.56
N ASN A 135 8.82 6.15 -1.53
CA ASN A 135 9.47 7.15 -0.65
C ASN A 135 10.77 7.76 -1.24
N ARG A 136 11.09 7.44 -2.49
CA ARG A 136 11.89 8.34 -3.31
C ARG A 136 10.98 9.53 -3.64
N HIS A 137 11.02 10.58 -2.81
CA HIS A 137 10.41 11.89 -3.04
C HIS A 137 9.27 11.85 -4.06
N LEU A 138 8.09 11.39 -3.66
CA LEU A 138 6.92 11.48 -4.52
C LEU A 138 6.69 12.97 -4.81
N GLY A 139 6.94 13.35 -6.04
CA GLY A 139 6.60 14.68 -6.50
C GLY A 139 5.08 14.85 -6.49
N THR A 140 4.62 16.07 -6.29
CA THR A 140 3.21 16.39 -6.51
C THR A 140 2.93 16.36 -8.01
N VAL A 141 1.92 15.59 -8.43
CA VAL A 141 1.43 15.58 -9.81
C VAL A 141 0.19 16.47 -9.88
N THR A 142 0.24 17.44 -10.79
CA THR A 142 -0.89 18.34 -11.08
C THR A 142 -1.27 18.18 -12.56
N ALA A 143 -2.51 17.83 -12.84
CA ALA A 143 -3.04 17.75 -14.19
C ALA A 143 -3.79 19.06 -14.54
N ILE A 144 -3.50 19.61 -15.70
CA ILE A 144 -4.18 20.79 -16.26
C ILE A 144 -4.91 20.34 -17.51
N VAL A 145 -6.24 20.43 -17.49
CA VAL A 145 -7.11 19.94 -18.55
C VAL A 145 -8.00 21.07 -19.07
N GLY A 146 -8.03 21.26 -20.36
CA GLY A 146 -8.93 22.23 -21.01
C GLY A 146 -10.31 21.64 -21.28
N ALA A 147 -11.36 22.41 -21.03
CA ALA A 147 -12.73 21.99 -21.33
C ALA A 147 -13.02 21.95 -22.86
N LYS A 148 -12.24 22.67 -23.67
CA LYS A 148 -12.28 22.68 -25.13
C LYS A 148 -10.93 23.16 -25.70
N GLY A 149 -10.69 22.94 -26.98
CA GLY A 149 -9.50 23.46 -27.68
C GLY A 149 -9.45 24.99 -27.63
N GLY A 150 -8.24 25.56 -27.63
CA GLY A 150 -7.99 26.99 -27.69
C GLY A 150 -8.26 27.81 -26.44
N VAL A 151 -8.55 27.17 -25.28
CA VAL A 151 -8.79 27.88 -24.00
C VAL A 151 -7.50 28.29 -23.27
N GLY A 152 -6.32 28.01 -23.85
CA GLY A 152 -5.03 28.39 -23.27
C GLY A 152 -4.46 27.38 -22.26
N THR A 153 -4.87 26.10 -22.31
CA THR A 153 -4.41 25.04 -21.41
C THR A 153 -2.88 24.93 -21.41
N SER A 154 -2.24 24.80 -22.59
CA SER A 154 -0.78 24.68 -22.73
C SER A 154 -0.06 25.94 -22.22
N THR A 155 -0.61 27.12 -22.50
CA THR A 155 -0.05 28.40 -22.01
C THR A 155 -0.11 28.47 -20.48
N LEU A 156 -1.26 28.14 -19.88
CA LEU A 156 -1.40 28.12 -18.42
C LEU A 156 -0.47 27.08 -17.77
N ALA A 157 -0.38 25.89 -18.37
CA ALA A 157 0.48 24.81 -17.86
C ALA A 157 1.95 25.25 -17.87
N LEU A 158 2.42 25.84 -18.98
CA LEU A 158 3.79 26.33 -19.12
C LEU A 158 4.10 27.44 -18.10
N MET A 159 3.21 28.44 -17.96
CA MET A 159 3.41 29.54 -17.01
C MET A 159 3.41 29.06 -15.56
N ALA A 160 2.48 28.15 -15.20
CA ALA A 160 2.42 27.58 -13.85
C ALA A 160 3.68 26.75 -13.54
N ALA A 161 4.12 25.90 -14.49
CA ALA A 161 5.33 25.09 -14.35
C ALA A 161 6.59 25.97 -14.20
N ALA A 162 6.70 27.04 -15.00
CA ALA A 162 7.82 27.97 -14.92
C ALA A 162 7.90 28.69 -13.56
N GLN A 163 6.76 29.04 -12.97
CA GLN A 163 6.70 29.62 -11.61
C GLN A 163 7.07 28.61 -10.53
N LEU A 164 6.59 27.37 -10.65
CA LEU A 164 6.92 26.29 -9.71
C LEU A 164 8.41 25.94 -9.77
N ALA A 165 9.01 25.96 -10.96
CA ALA A 165 10.42 25.64 -11.19
C ALA A 165 11.38 26.57 -10.42
N GLN A 166 10.95 27.80 -10.10
CA GLN A 166 11.73 28.73 -9.27
C GLN A 166 11.86 28.29 -7.82
N ARG A 167 11.00 27.39 -7.33
CA ARG A 167 10.92 26.96 -5.93
C ARG A 167 11.18 25.49 -5.71
N ALA A 168 10.94 24.66 -6.74
CA ALA A 168 11.07 23.21 -6.67
C ALA A 168 11.47 22.62 -8.01
N ARG A 169 12.12 21.45 -8.00
CA ARG A 169 12.37 20.70 -9.23
C ARG A 169 11.03 20.38 -9.91
N THR A 170 10.83 20.90 -11.09
CA THR A 170 9.56 20.81 -11.82
C THR A 170 9.80 20.24 -13.21
N CYS A 171 8.99 19.27 -13.59
CA CYS A 171 8.92 18.74 -14.94
C CYS A 171 7.51 18.97 -15.50
N LEU A 172 7.41 19.65 -16.63
CA LEU A 172 6.18 19.77 -17.41
C LEU A 172 6.14 18.60 -18.39
N VAL A 173 5.00 17.91 -18.47
CA VAL A 173 4.80 16.77 -19.35
C VAL A 173 3.71 17.12 -20.35
N ASP A 174 4.01 17.01 -21.63
CA ASP A 174 3.03 17.17 -22.71
C ASP A 174 2.38 15.81 -23.01
N LEU A 175 1.12 15.68 -22.63
CA LEU A 175 0.33 14.47 -22.85
C LEU A 175 -0.57 14.57 -24.10
N ASP A 176 -0.53 15.69 -24.83
CA ASP A 176 -1.20 15.78 -26.14
C ASP A 176 -0.31 15.15 -27.22
N VAL A 177 -0.30 13.81 -27.23
CA VAL A 177 0.55 13.02 -28.12
C VAL A 177 0.19 13.15 -29.59
N ARG A 178 -0.93 13.79 -29.93
CA ARG A 178 -1.39 14.01 -31.33
C ARG A 178 -1.13 15.40 -31.85
N GLY A 179 -1.01 16.39 -30.99
CA GLY A 179 -0.88 17.78 -31.38
C GLY A 179 -0.26 18.67 -30.32
N GLY A 180 0.68 18.11 -29.53
CA GLY A 180 1.35 18.84 -28.46
C GLY A 180 2.16 20.02 -28.96
N ASP A 181 1.87 21.20 -28.41
CA ASP A 181 2.47 22.46 -28.81
C ASP A 181 3.57 22.97 -27.85
N LEU A 182 3.79 22.31 -26.72
CA LEU A 182 4.70 22.80 -25.67
C LEU A 182 6.16 22.89 -26.17
N ALA A 183 6.59 21.95 -26.99
CA ALA A 183 7.92 22.01 -27.61
C ALA A 183 8.06 23.22 -28.53
N ALA A 184 7.09 23.45 -29.42
CA ALA A 184 7.07 24.60 -30.31
C ALA A 184 7.00 25.94 -29.55
N MET A 185 6.16 26.02 -28.51
CA MET A 185 6.03 27.19 -27.63
C MET A 185 7.33 27.56 -26.91
N THR A 186 8.17 26.57 -26.63
CA THR A 186 9.46 26.76 -25.93
C THR A 186 10.65 26.84 -26.90
N GLY A 187 10.43 26.71 -28.18
CA GLY A 187 11.49 26.72 -29.22
C GLY A 187 12.38 25.48 -29.17
N LEU A 188 11.86 24.39 -28.60
CA LEU A 188 12.62 23.16 -28.44
C LEU A 188 12.55 22.31 -29.73
N SER A 189 13.71 21.77 -30.14
CA SER A 189 13.79 20.78 -31.20
C SER A 189 13.75 19.40 -30.58
N VAL A 190 12.66 18.68 -30.76
CA VAL A 190 12.42 17.37 -30.15
C VAL A 190 13.14 16.29 -30.95
N ARG A 191 13.96 15.49 -30.26
CA ARG A 191 14.58 14.27 -30.81
C ARG A 191 14.02 13.01 -30.19
N ARG A 192 13.61 13.12 -28.93
CA ARG A 192 12.98 12.07 -28.12
C ARG A 192 11.79 12.66 -27.39
N SER A 193 10.78 11.86 -27.16
CA SER A 193 9.52 12.30 -26.57
C SER A 193 8.99 11.28 -25.54
N ILE A 194 7.82 11.54 -25.00
CA ILE A 194 7.16 10.61 -24.10
C ILE A 194 6.92 9.23 -24.74
N THR A 195 6.79 9.14 -26.06
CA THR A 195 6.58 7.86 -26.75
C THR A 195 7.78 6.92 -26.65
N ASP A 196 9.01 7.44 -26.50
CA ASP A 196 10.20 6.62 -26.28
C ASP A 196 10.20 5.87 -24.94
N LEU A 197 9.30 6.25 -24.03
CA LEU A 197 9.15 5.58 -22.71
C LEU A 197 8.02 4.55 -22.70
N VAL A 198 7.18 4.45 -23.73
CA VAL A 198 5.97 3.62 -23.72
C VAL A 198 6.30 2.14 -23.51
N ASP A 199 7.24 1.63 -24.28
CA ASP A 199 7.61 0.21 -24.26
C ASP A 199 8.28 -0.21 -22.94
N ILE A 200 8.82 0.74 -22.19
CA ILE A 200 9.53 0.53 -20.93
C ILE A 200 8.81 1.14 -19.72
N ALA A 201 7.57 1.62 -19.88
CA ALA A 201 6.87 2.45 -18.89
C ALA A 201 6.82 1.81 -17.49
N ALA A 202 6.66 0.48 -17.39
CA ALA A 202 6.60 -0.25 -16.12
C ALA A 202 7.98 -0.35 -15.41
N GLU A 203 9.08 -0.25 -16.17
CA GLU A 203 10.44 -0.48 -15.68
C GLU A 203 11.36 0.74 -15.87
N ALA A 204 10.81 1.86 -16.38
CA ALA A 204 11.57 3.04 -16.71
C ALA A 204 12.38 3.56 -15.51
N SER A 205 13.68 3.55 -15.64
CA SER A 205 14.61 4.08 -14.66
C SER A 205 14.70 5.61 -14.71
N SER A 206 15.15 6.23 -13.63
CA SER A 206 15.40 7.68 -13.59
C SER A 206 16.39 8.14 -14.67
N ARG A 207 17.29 7.25 -15.13
CA ARG A 207 18.26 7.54 -16.19
C ARG A 207 17.57 7.63 -17.54
N GLU A 208 16.74 6.66 -17.89
CA GLU A 208 16.00 6.64 -19.15
C GLU A 208 15.04 7.83 -19.25
N ILE A 209 14.35 8.17 -18.16
CA ILE A 209 13.52 9.38 -18.09
C ILE A 209 14.39 10.62 -18.33
N SER A 210 15.57 10.71 -17.75
CA SER A 210 16.47 11.85 -17.91
C SER A 210 16.98 12.03 -19.36
N GLU A 211 17.01 10.97 -20.15
CA GLU A 211 17.44 11.00 -21.56
C GLU A 211 16.39 11.57 -22.53
N VAL A 212 15.11 11.59 -22.10
CA VAL A 212 13.98 12.12 -22.90
C VAL A 212 13.43 13.46 -22.38
N VAL A 213 13.94 13.92 -21.23
CA VAL A 213 13.56 15.20 -20.62
C VAL A 213 14.55 16.29 -21.03
N TYR A 214 14.03 17.42 -21.43
CA TYR A 214 14.81 18.59 -21.91
C TYR A 214 14.83 19.69 -20.84
N PRO A 215 16.00 20.19 -20.48
CA PRO A 215 16.10 21.34 -19.58
C PRO A 215 15.69 22.62 -20.30
N LEU A 216 14.86 23.44 -19.68
CA LEU A 216 14.45 24.75 -20.13
C LEU A 216 15.04 25.86 -19.23
N PRO A 217 15.09 27.10 -19.71
CA PRO A 217 15.48 28.24 -18.91
C PRO A 217 14.65 28.34 -17.59
N GLY A 218 15.28 28.82 -16.51
CA GLY A 218 14.61 28.98 -15.23
C GLY A 218 14.46 27.70 -14.39
N GLY A 219 15.15 26.62 -14.77
CA GLY A 219 15.16 25.38 -13.99
C GLY A 219 13.95 24.46 -14.24
N LEU A 220 13.09 24.82 -15.19
CA LEU A 220 12.00 23.95 -15.67
C LEU A 220 12.58 22.83 -16.54
N SER A 221 12.00 21.67 -16.48
CA SER A 221 12.25 20.56 -17.41
C SER A 221 10.98 20.26 -18.23
N LEU A 222 11.13 19.89 -19.49
CA LEU A 222 10.02 19.49 -20.37
C LEU A 222 10.21 18.06 -20.85
N LEU A 223 9.20 17.23 -20.66
CA LEU A 223 9.03 15.97 -21.37
C LEU A 223 8.02 16.20 -22.49
N PRO A 224 8.47 16.32 -23.77
CA PRO A 224 7.60 16.71 -24.83
C PRO A 224 6.75 15.57 -25.39
N ALA A 225 5.66 15.93 -26.07
CA ALA A 225 4.97 15.07 -27.02
C ALA A 225 5.82 14.85 -28.27
N PRO A 226 5.56 13.83 -29.09
CA PRO A 226 6.25 13.63 -30.38
C PRO A 226 5.95 14.76 -31.39
N ASP A 227 6.94 15.10 -32.21
CA ASP A 227 6.80 16.14 -33.26
C ASP A 227 5.77 15.79 -34.35
N HIS A 228 5.51 14.48 -34.51
CA HIS A 228 4.59 13.98 -35.54
C HIS A 228 3.49 13.14 -34.86
N GLY A 229 2.24 13.55 -35.06
CA GLY A 229 1.07 12.88 -34.43
C GLY A 229 0.89 11.41 -34.82
N GLU A 230 1.48 10.97 -35.94
CA GLU A 230 1.45 9.57 -36.37
C GLU A 230 2.13 8.60 -35.38
N ILE A 231 3.15 9.07 -34.66
CA ILE A 231 3.85 8.27 -33.65
C ILE A 231 2.97 8.14 -32.38
N GLY A 232 2.11 9.14 -32.10
CA GLY A 232 1.20 9.14 -30.96
C GLY A 232 0.04 8.14 -31.11
N GLU A 233 -0.28 7.69 -32.31
CA GLU A 233 -1.37 6.68 -32.51
C GLU A 233 -1.02 5.31 -31.97
N ALA A 234 0.25 4.99 -31.79
CA ALA A 234 0.70 3.74 -31.16
C ALA A 234 0.42 3.66 -29.65
N MET A 235 0.04 4.79 -29.01
CA MET A 235 -0.24 4.88 -27.56
C MET A 235 -1.71 4.70 -27.20
N THR A 236 -2.60 4.54 -28.16
CA THR A 236 -4.06 4.38 -27.96
C THR A 236 -4.52 2.99 -28.37
#